data_5ccce3788e7d632ab1ec75d6a80c5758
#
_entry.id   5ccce3788e7d632ab1ec75d6a80c5758
#
_cell.length_a   1.000
_cell.length_b   1.000
_cell.length_c   1.000
_cell.angle_alpha   90.00
_cell.angle_beta   90.00
_cell.angle_gamma   90.00
#
_symmetry.space_group_name_H-M   'P 1'
#
loop_
_entity.id
_entity.type
_entity.pdbx_description
1 polymer ?
#
loop_
_entity_poly.entity_id
_entity_poly.type
_entity_poly.pdbx_seq_one_letter_code
_entity_poly.pdbx_strand_id
1 'polypeptide(L)'
;MTDTTLFSAPDAKPWTPTSDGNRRRVLLHTDELMMVEFGFEKGGVGALHSHPHVQSSYVADGRFEVTIDGNTEVVEKGGAFIVPSGLVHGVKALEAGRLVDTFTPHRADFL
;
A
#
# COMPACT_ATOMS: atom_id res chain seq x y z
N MET A 1 26.88 5.43 -9.47
CA MET A 1 26.61 4.41 -8.44
C MET A 1 25.24 4.67 -7.85
N THR A 2 24.48 3.65 -7.70
CA THR A 2 23.20 3.77 -7.03
C THR A 2 23.41 3.67 -5.53
N ASP A 3 22.98 4.68 -4.82
CA ASP A 3 23.04 4.70 -3.37
C ASP A 3 21.78 4.02 -2.84
N THR A 4 21.94 2.77 -2.36
CA THR A 4 20.81 2.03 -1.81
C THR A 4 20.81 2.13 -0.30
N THR A 5 19.79 2.77 0.23
CA THR A 5 19.54 2.82 1.67
C THR A 5 18.98 1.47 2.11
N LEU A 6 19.64 0.85 3.05
CA LEU A 6 19.26 -0.47 3.55
C LEU A 6 18.36 -0.44 4.78
N PHE A 7 18.23 0.73 5.42
CA PHE A 7 17.46 0.89 6.64
C PHE A 7 16.56 2.12 6.55
N SER A 8 15.41 2.05 7.20
CA SER A 8 14.51 3.19 7.34
C SER A 8 14.06 3.26 8.80
N ALA A 9 14.43 4.32 9.49
CA ALA A 9 13.98 4.54 10.86
C ALA A 9 12.49 4.89 10.90
N PRO A 10 11.82 4.70 12.03
CA PRO A 10 10.43 5.15 12.18
C PRO A 10 10.29 6.64 11.81
N ASP A 11 9.26 6.95 11.04
CA ASP A 11 8.91 8.31 10.64
C ASP A 11 10.02 9.09 9.91
N ALA A 12 11.02 8.39 9.37
CA ALA A 12 12.14 9.03 8.66
C ALA A 12 11.73 9.58 7.29
N LYS A 13 10.70 9.01 6.67
CA LYS A 13 10.26 9.41 5.33
C LYS A 13 9.06 10.35 5.41
N PRO A 14 9.06 11.45 4.65
CA PRO A 14 7.91 12.35 4.63
C PRO A 14 6.72 11.68 3.93
N TRP A 15 5.52 12.05 4.37
CA TRP A 15 4.29 11.65 3.69
C TRP A 15 4.09 12.47 2.42
N THR A 16 3.62 11.81 1.37
CA THR A 16 3.15 12.43 0.14
C THR A 16 1.63 12.28 0.07
N PRO A 17 0.84 13.36 0.06
CA PRO A 17 -0.60 13.27 -0.15
C PRO A 17 -0.88 12.66 -1.53
N THR A 18 -1.88 11.78 -1.62
CA THR A 18 -2.26 11.12 -2.87
C THR A 18 -3.64 11.50 -3.35
N SER A 19 -4.66 11.30 -2.52
CA SER A 19 -6.04 11.68 -2.78
C SER A 19 -6.68 12.07 -1.45
N ASP A 20 -7.91 12.54 -1.48
CA ASP A 20 -8.59 13.00 -0.26
C ASP A 20 -8.56 11.93 0.83
N GLY A 21 -7.96 12.29 1.98
CA GLY A 21 -7.84 11.41 3.12
C GLY A 21 -6.77 10.33 3.01
N ASN A 22 -5.97 10.34 1.96
CA ASN A 22 -4.94 9.34 1.71
C ASN A 22 -3.56 9.97 1.57
N ARG A 23 -2.55 9.21 1.94
CA ARG A 23 -1.14 9.59 1.80
C ARG A 23 -0.29 8.34 1.69
N ARG A 24 0.91 8.49 1.16
CA ARG A 24 1.88 7.40 1.08
C ARG A 24 3.29 7.87 1.36
N ARG A 25 4.14 6.93 1.73
CA ARG A 25 5.59 7.14 1.78
C ARG A 25 6.30 5.85 1.42
N VAL A 26 7.31 5.96 0.56
CA VAL A 26 8.16 4.83 0.19
C VAL A 26 9.17 4.64 1.32
N LEU A 27 9.17 3.47 1.94
CA LEU A 27 10.08 3.18 3.04
C LEU A 27 11.44 2.72 2.53
N LEU A 28 11.45 1.71 1.69
CA LEU A 28 12.67 1.09 1.16
C LEU A 28 12.39 0.50 -0.21
N HIS A 29 13.38 0.48 -1.07
CA HIS A 29 13.26 -0.21 -2.35
C HIS A 29 14.60 -0.56 -2.98
N THR A 30 14.55 -1.60 -3.80
CA THR A 30 15.51 -1.87 -4.86
C THR A 30 14.72 -1.92 -6.16
N ASP A 31 15.34 -2.21 -7.29
CA ASP A 31 14.60 -2.37 -8.55
C ASP A 31 13.61 -3.55 -8.50
N GLU A 32 13.85 -4.51 -7.62
CA GLU A 32 13.09 -5.75 -7.56
C GLU A 32 11.99 -5.75 -6.51
N LEU A 33 12.09 -4.89 -5.50
CA LEU A 33 11.20 -4.91 -4.35
C LEU A 33 11.04 -3.51 -3.77
N MET A 34 9.81 -3.15 -3.42
CA MET A 34 9.51 -1.86 -2.81
C MET A 34 8.53 -2.05 -1.66
N MET A 35 8.83 -1.42 -0.53
CA MET A 35 7.93 -1.37 0.62
C MET A 35 7.39 0.05 0.76
N VAL A 36 6.06 0.18 0.78
CA VAL A 36 5.36 1.47 0.84
C VAL A 36 4.35 1.43 1.98
N GLU A 37 4.31 2.50 2.73
CA GLU A 37 3.27 2.69 3.74
C GLU A 37 2.20 3.63 3.19
N PHE A 38 0.93 3.22 3.24
CA PHE A 38 -0.22 4.04 2.90
C PHE A 38 -0.99 4.37 4.17
N GLY A 39 -1.28 5.64 4.37
CA GLY A 39 -2.13 6.12 5.45
C GLY A 39 -3.49 6.54 4.92
N PHE A 40 -4.54 6.21 5.66
CA PHE A 40 -5.93 6.51 5.30
C PHE A 40 -6.65 7.13 6.48
N GLU A 41 -7.43 8.17 6.20
CA GLU A 41 -8.45 8.62 7.13
C GLU A 41 -9.69 7.74 6.98
N LYS A 42 -10.56 7.74 7.97
CA LYS A 42 -11.84 7.03 7.89
C LYS A 42 -12.60 7.48 6.64
N GLY A 43 -13.04 6.51 5.83
CA GLY A 43 -13.74 6.77 4.57
C GLY A 43 -12.81 6.97 3.37
N GLY A 44 -11.49 7.01 3.59
CA GLY A 44 -10.54 7.12 2.49
C GLY A 44 -10.63 5.93 1.54
N VAL A 45 -10.56 6.19 0.24
CA VAL A 45 -10.73 5.18 -0.80
C VAL A 45 -9.47 5.09 -1.64
N GLY A 46 -8.92 3.87 -1.78
CA GLY A 46 -8.01 3.52 -2.85
C GLY A 46 -8.84 2.99 -4.01
N ALA A 47 -8.99 3.79 -5.06
CA ALA A 47 -9.88 3.45 -6.18
C ALA A 47 -9.48 2.14 -6.85
N LEU A 48 -10.47 1.46 -7.43
CA LEU A 48 -10.22 0.25 -8.21
C LEU A 48 -9.24 0.55 -9.35
N HIS A 49 -8.20 -0.24 -9.44
CA HIS A 49 -7.16 -0.14 -10.46
C HIS A 49 -6.43 -1.48 -10.60
N SER A 50 -5.57 -1.57 -11.58
CA SER A 50 -4.71 -2.74 -11.77
C SER A 50 -3.30 -2.29 -12.15
N HIS A 51 -2.34 -3.15 -11.93
CA HIS A 51 -0.95 -2.96 -12.31
C HIS A 51 -0.27 -4.32 -12.51
N PRO A 52 0.82 -4.38 -13.28
CA PRO A 52 1.51 -5.65 -13.53
C PRO A 52 2.28 -6.17 -12.31
N HIS A 53 2.55 -5.31 -11.33
CA HIS A 53 3.25 -5.68 -10.09
C HIS A 53 2.43 -6.68 -9.28
N VAL A 54 3.12 -7.61 -8.62
CA VAL A 54 2.52 -8.39 -7.54
C VAL A 54 2.61 -7.56 -6.27
N GLN A 55 1.54 -7.54 -5.51
CA GLN A 55 1.44 -6.75 -4.28
C GLN A 55 1.02 -7.63 -3.12
N SER A 56 1.71 -7.53 -1.99
CA SER A 56 1.21 -8.02 -0.71
C SER A 56 0.95 -6.84 0.20
N SER A 57 -0.06 -6.94 1.04
CA SER A 57 -0.47 -5.85 1.93
C SER A 57 -0.72 -6.38 3.32
N TYR A 58 -0.21 -5.67 4.32
CA TYR A 58 -0.43 -5.96 5.73
C TYR A 58 -1.17 -4.79 6.37
N VAL A 59 -2.25 -5.08 7.08
CA VAL A 59 -3.01 -4.04 7.79
C VAL A 59 -2.32 -3.77 9.13
N ALA A 60 -1.58 -2.67 9.19
CA ALA A 60 -0.85 -2.29 10.39
C ALA A 60 -1.76 -1.64 11.44
N ASP A 61 -2.77 -0.87 10.99
CA ASP A 61 -3.78 -0.25 11.84
C ASP A 61 -5.09 -0.16 11.09
N GLY A 62 -6.19 -0.13 11.82
CA GLY A 62 -7.51 0.12 11.27
C GLY A 62 -8.19 -1.10 10.69
N ARG A 63 -9.15 -0.84 9.83
CA ARG A 63 -10.01 -1.86 9.24
C ARG A 63 -10.40 -1.41 7.84
N PHE A 64 -10.27 -2.32 6.87
CA PHE A 64 -10.45 -2.00 5.46
C PHE A 64 -11.41 -2.98 4.81
N GLU A 65 -12.26 -2.44 3.93
CA GLU A 65 -13.00 -3.23 2.96
C GLU A 65 -12.11 -3.37 1.73
N VAL A 66 -11.72 -4.60 1.39
CA VAL A 66 -10.78 -4.90 0.31
C VAL A 66 -11.50 -5.65 -0.79
N THR A 67 -11.41 -5.13 -2.01
CA THR A 67 -11.97 -5.76 -3.20
C THR A 67 -10.84 -6.20 -4.12
N ILE A 68 -10.82 -7.49 -4.46
CA ILE A 68 -9.84 -8.08 -5.38
C ILE A 68 -10.59 -8.97 -6.36
N ASP A 69 -10.45 -8.67 -7.65
CA ASP A 69 -11.09 -9.44 -8.73
C ASP A 69 -12.59 -9.64 -8.48
N GLY A 70 -13.27 -8.56 -8.05
CA GLY A 70 -14.69 -8.57 -7.77
C GLY A 70 -15.12 -9.17 -6.44
N ASN A 71 -14.21 -9.74 -5.67
CA ASN A 71 -14.50 -10.32 -4.35
C ASN A 71 -14.13 -9.32 -3.26
N THR A 72 -15.05 -9.09 -2.34
CA THR A 72 -14.88 -8.12 -1.25
C THR A 72 -14.86 -8.81 0.10
N GLU A 73 -13.85 -8.49 0.92
CA GLU A 73 -13.76 -8.93 2.30
C GLU A 73 -13.29 -7.79 3.19
N VAL A 74 -13.63 -7.86 4.46
CA VAL A 74 -13.12 -6.92 5.47
C VAL A 74 -11.88 -7.50 6.09
N VAL A 75 -10.80 -6.73 6.06
CA VAL A 75 -9.52 -7.09 6.66
C VAL A 75 -9.17 -6.07 7.72
N GLU A 76 -8.92 -6.53 8.93
CA GLU A 76 -8.62 -5.66 10.05
C GLU A 76 -7.17 -5.80 10.52
N LYS A 77 -6.77 -4.99 11.47
CA LYS A 77 -5.40 -4.96 12.02
C LYS A 77 -4.85 -6.36 12.25
N GLY A 78 -3.67 -6.63 11.72
CA GLY A 78 -3.02 -7.93 11.78
C GLY A 78 -3.36 -8.85 10.63
N GLY A 79 -4.35 -8.51 9.82
CA GLY A 79 -4.70 -9.25 8.61
C GLY A 79 -3.85 -8.84 7.42
N ALA A 80 -3.92 -9.63 6.35
CA ALA A 80 -3.15 -9.39 5.15
C ALA A 80 -3.90 -9.87 3.92
N PHE A 81 -3.49 -9.36 2.76
CA PHE A 81 -4.00 -9.84 1.48
C PHE A 81 -2.91 -9.77 0.43
N ILE A 82 -3.11 -10.50 -0.64
CA ILE A 82 -2.19 -10.49 -1.79
C ILE A 82 -2.97 -10.22 -3.07
N VAL A 83 -2.38 -9.41 -3.93
CA VAL A 83 -2.94 -9.06 -5.23
C VAL A 83 -1.99 -9.59 -6.32
N PRO A 84 -2.35 -10.69 -6.97
CA PRO A 84 -1.62 -11.17 -8.14
C PRO A 84 -1.56 -10.12 -9.25
N SER A 85 -0.54 -10.24 -10.10
CA SER A 85 -0.35 -9.34 -11.23
C SER A 85 -1.62 -9.17 -12.06
N GLY A 86 -1.99 -7.93 -12.34
CA GLY A 86 -3.07 -7.59 -13.27
C GLY A 86 -4.49 -7.64 -12.70
N LEU A 87 -4.71 -8.13 -11.50
CA LEU A 87 -6.06 -8.16 -10.94
C LEU A 87 -6.52 -6.77 -10.50
N VAL A 88 -7.76 -6.43 -10.84
CA VAL A 88 -8.37 -5.17 -10.42
C VAL A 88 -8.64 -5.24 -8.91
N HIS A 89 -8.20 -4.22 -8.19
CA HIS A 89 -8.32 -4.17 -6.74
C HIS A 89 -8.45 -2.76 -6.22
N GLY A 90 -8.99 -2.63 -5.03
CA GLY A 90 -9.12 -1.37 -4.33
C GLY A 90 -9.47 -1.59 -2.87
N VAL A 91 -9.44 -0.52 -2.10
CA VAL A 91 -9.72 -0.57 -0.67
C VAL A 91 -10.57 0.63 -0.25
N LYS A 92 -11.29 0.46 0.86
CA LYS A 92 -11.97 1.56 1.54
C LYS A 92 -11.68 1.43 3.03
N ALA A 93 -11.18 2.51 3.63
CA ALA A 93 -10.90 2.55 5.06
C ALA A 93 -12.20 2.68 5.84
N LEU A 94 -12.59 1.63 6.55
CA LEU A 94 -13.75 1.66 7.44
C LEU A 94 -13.42 2.38 8.75
N GLU A 95 -12.14 2.38 9.10
CA GLU A 95 -11.56 3.15 10.19
C GLU A 95 -10.26 3.76 9.69
N ALA A 96 -9.81 4.86 10.29
CA ALA A 96 -8.49 5.41 9.98
C ALA A 96 -7.44 4.31 10.21
N GLY A 97 -6.49 4.20 9.30
CA GLY A 97 -5.53 3.12 9.40
C GLY A 97 -4.35 3.23 8.46
N ARG A 98 -3.54 2.18 8.47
CA ARG A 98 -2.34 2.10 7.64
C ARG A 98 -2.22 0.72 7.02
N LEU A 99 -1.84 0.71 5.74
CA LEU A 99 -1.45 -0.48 5.00
C LEU A 99 0.05 -0.41 4.75
N VAL A 100 0.73 -1.54 4.92
CA VAL A 100 2.11 -1.70 4.48
C VAL A 100 2.08 -2.59 3.26
N ASP A 101 2.38 -2.01 2.11
CA ASP A 101 2.34 -2.69 0.82
C ASP A 101 3.75 -3.00 0.33
N THR A 102 3.94 -4.21 -0.18
CA THR A 102 5.19 -4.61 -0.80
C THR A 102 4.92 -4.98 -2.24
N PHE A 103 5.70 -4.38 -3.16
CA PHE A 103 5.54 -4.56 -4.61
C PHE A 103 6.75 -5.25 -5.22
N THR A 104 6.51 -6.12 -6.18
CA THR A 104 7.55 -6.71 -7.05
C THR A 104 7.13 -6.58 -8.51
N PRO A 105 7.94 -5.99 -9.40
CA PRO A 105 9.10 -5.14 -9.12
C PRO A 105 8.70 -3.83 -8.44
N HIS A 106 9.63 -2.92 -8.24
CA HIS A 106 9.33 -1.63 -7.62
C HIS A 106 8.36 -0.79 -8.47
N ARG A 107 7.61 0.07 -7.80
CA ARG A 107 6.72 1.05 -8.44
C ARG A 107 7.55 2.29 -8.78
N ALA A 108 8.14 2.30 -9.99
CA ALA A 108 8.93 3.45 -10.45
C ALA A 108 8.11 4.74 -10.47
N ASP A 109 6.80 4.63 -10.68
CA ASP A 109 5.86 5.76 -10.66
C ASP A 109 5.70 6.41 -9.28
N PHE A 110 6.18 5.76 -8.22
CA PHE A 110 6.18 6.33 -6.86
C PHE A 110 7.47 7.07 -6.52
N LEU A 111 8.47 7.03 -7.39
CA LEU A 111 9.78 7.63 -7.16
C LEU A 111 9.95 8.96 -7.90
#